data_54fc899b740044bef239f4420c65b4e2
#
_entry.id   54fc899b740044bef239f4420c65b4e2
#
_cell.length_a   1.000
_cell.length_b   1.000
_cell.length_c   1.000
_cell.angle_alpha   90.00
_cell.angle_beta   90.00
_cell.angle_gamma   90.00
#
_symmetry.space_group_name_H-M   'P 1'
#
loop_
_entity.id
_entity.type
_entity.pdbx_description
1 polymer ?
#
loop_
_entity_poly.entity_id
_entity_poly.type
_entity_poly.pdbx_seq_one_letter_code
_entity_poly.pdbx_strand_id
1 'polypeptide(L)'
;MAIINNFIMKKKIILVVCGGTSSEREISLKSGKACSKAIKKLKYKVLNFDPAKDDFKKIKNYDVDLIFNALHGKDGEDGIAQSYFEYFKIPYTHSGILSSMNSMDKIVSKKIFKKSKIRTPAYIELNTINYLNTLKEKNILKSGLTYPLVLKPSDEGSSIGVKICKNFTELRKNVTDLIKRYKTLIVENFIGGQEIQVAVINGKSLGAIELKPKR
;
A
#
# COMPACT_ATOMS: atom_id res chain seq x y z
N MET A 1 -18.48 -35.21 43.57
CA MET A 1 -17.17 -35.16 42.88
C MET A 1 -17.39 -34.42 41.56
N ALA A 2 -17.07 -33.14 41.52
CA ALA A 2 -17.24 -32.32 40.33
C ALA A 2 -16.03 -32.52 39.39
N ILE A 3 -16.26 -33.10 38.20
CA ILE A 3 -15.25 -33.18 37.16
C ILE A 3 -15.09 -31.78 36.59
N ILE A 4 -14.08 -31.06 37.06
CA ILE A 4 -13.66 -29.80 36.43
C ILE A 4 -12.98 -30.22 35.13
N ASN A 5 -13.73 -30.19 34.04
CA ASN A 5 -13.17 -30.22 32.68
C ASN A 5 -12.29 -28.99 32.51
N ASN A 6 -10.99 -29.14 32.71
CA ASN A 6 -10.00 -28.20 32.25
C ASN A 6 -10.03 -28.10 30.70
N PHE A 7 -10.96 -27.32 30.17
CA PHE A 7 -10.84 -26.84 28.79
C PHE A 7 -9.60 -25.95 28.75
N ILE A 8 -8.45 -26.55 28.47
CA ILE A 8 -7.26 -25.82 28.07
C ILE A 8 -7.63 -25.20 26.69
N MET A 9 -8.08 -23.96 26.73
CA MET A 9 -8.29 -23.22 25.47
C MET A 9 -6.98 -23.23 24.70
N LYS A 10 -6.93 -23.96 23.57
CA LYS A 10 -5.75 -24.03 22.70
C LYS A 10 -5.34 -22.59 22.36
N LYS A 11 -4.12 -22.23 22.73
CA LYS A 11 -3.60 -20.89 22.52
C LYS A 11 -3.57 -20.59 21.01
N LYS A 12 -4.28 -19.57 20.56
CA LYS A 12 -4.32 -19.18 19.14
C LYS A 12 -2.93 -18.88 18.61
N ILE A 13 -2.69 -19.29 17.37
CA ILE A 13 -1.42 -19.15 16.67
C ILE A 13 -1.58 -18.09 15.60
N ILE A 14 -0.76 -17.05 15.65
CA ILE A 14 -0.77 -15.95 14.69
C ILE A 14 0.49 -16.04 13.82
N LEU A 15 0.33 -16.08 12.50
CA LEU A 15 1.41 -16.00 11.55
C LEU A 15 1.64 -14.53 11.17
N VAL A 16 2.79 -13.97 11.54
CA VAL A 16 3.19 -12.63 11.12
C VAL A 16 3.95 -12.75 9.80
N VAL A 17 3.37 -12.24 8.73
CA VAL A 17 3.99 -12.20 7.41
C VAL A 17 4.67 -10.85 7.24
N CYS A 18 6.00 -10.84 7.03
CA CYS A 18 6.80 -9.62 6.94
C CYS A 18 8.05 -9.84 6.10
N GLY A 19 8.72 -8.77 5.69
CA GLY A 19 9.86 -8.80 4.79
C GLY A 19 9.42 -8.62 3.34
N GLY A 20 9.38 -9.70 2.57
CA GLY A 20 9.03 -9.64 1.14
C GLY A 20 10.14 -9.08 0.26
N THR A 21 9.83 -8.84 -1.01
CA THR A 21 10.80 -8.41 -2.04
C THR A 21 10.64 -6.95 -2.46
N SER A 22 9.68 -6.21 -1.87
CA SER A 22 9.44 -4.82 -2.20
C SER A 22 10.58 -3.91 -1.76
N SER A 23 10.62 -2.70 -2.29
CA SER A 23 11.53 -1.63 -1.86
C SER A 23 11.36 -1.22 -0.39
N GLU A 24 10.25 -1.63 0.24
CA GLU A 24 9.91 -1.34 1.64
C GLU A 24 10.25 -2.50 2.60
N ARG A 25 11.02 -3.50 2.14
CA ARG A 25 11.39 -4.69 2.90
C ARG A 25 11.87 -4.39 4.33
N GLU A 26 12.79 -3.44 4.48
CA GLU A 26 13.37 -3.08 5.78
C GLU A 26 12.33 -2.52 6.75
N ILE A 27 11.38 -1.75 6.24
CA ILE A 27 10.25 -1.23 7.02
C ILE A 27 9.34 -2.38 7.45
N SER A 28 9.03 -3.29 6.53
CA SER A 28 8.23 -4.47 6.79
C SER A 28 8.83 -5.38 7.87
N LEU A 29 10.13 -5.62 7.83
CA LEU A 29 10.83 -6.40 8.86
C LEU A 29 10.77 -5.73 10.23
N LYS A 30 10.92 -4.41 10.30
CA LYS A 30 10.79 -3.63 11.55
C LYS A 30 9.37 -3.71 12.10
N SER A 31 8.37 -3.48 11.25
CA SER A 31 6.95 -3.60 11.59
C SER A 31 6.61 -5.00 12.08
N GLY A 32 7.01 -6.04 11.36
CA GLY A 32 6.79 -7.43 11.72
C GLY A 32 7.40 -7.80 13.07
N LYS A 33 8.63 -7.34 13.36
CA LYS A 33 9.29 -7.53 14.65
C LYS A 33 8.51 -6.86 15.80
N ALA A 34 8.07 -5.62 15.59
CA ALA A 34 7.32 -4.88 16.61
C ALA A 34 5.95 -5.53 16.87
N CYS A 35 5.21 -5.89 15.81
CA CYS A 35 3.91 -6.56 15.91
C CYS A 35 4.05 -7.94 16.55
N SER A 36 5.04 -8.74 16.16
CA SER A 36 5.31 -10.05 16.80
C SER A 36 5.55 -9.92 18.31
N LYS A 37 6.30 -8.89 18.72
CA LYS A 37 6.54 -8.61 20.14
C LYS A 37 5.23 -8.24 20.87
N ALA A 38 4.41 -7.41 20.26
CA ALA A 38 3.12 -6.99 20.84
C ALA A 38 2.14 -8.17 20.95
N ILE A 39 2.01 -8.98 19.90
CA ILE A 39 1.13 -10.15 19.85
C ILE A 39 1.55 -11.19 20.92
N LYS A 40 2.87 -11.41 21.10
CA LYS A 40 3.39 -12.29 22.17
C LYS A 40 3.02 -11.77 23.58
N LYS A 41 3.04 -10.44 23.80
CA LYS A 41 2.61 -9.85 25.08
C LYS A 41 1.12 -10.13 25.37
N LEU A 42 0.30 -10.24 24.33
CA LEU A 42 -1.10 -10.65 24.42
C LEU A 42 -1.27 -12.18 24.62
N LYS A 43 -0.17 -12.89 24.87
CA LYS A 43 -0.14 -14.33 25.12
C LYS A 43 -0.54 -15.23 23.94
N TYR A 44 -0.57 -14.73 22.71
CA TYR A 44 -0.69 -15.56 21.52
C TYR A 44 0.64 -16.23 21.16
N LYS A 45 0.58 -17.41 20.51
CA LYS A 45 1.75 -18.01 19.87
C LYS A 45 2.00 -17.30 18.54
N VAL A 46 3.25 -16.95 18.24
CA VAL A 46 3.62 -16.22 17.03
C VAL A 46 4.60 -17.04 16.22
N LEU A 47 4.27 -17.23 14.96
CA LEU A 47 5.16 -17.70 13.89
C LEU A 47 5.47 -16.52 12.96
N ASN A 48 6.60 -16.58 12.26
CA ASN A 48 6.97 -15.55 11.27
C ASN A 48 7.18 -16.19 9.92
N PHE A 49 6.80 -15.49 8.87
CA PHE A 49 6.96 -15.90 7.48
C PHE A 49 7.50 -14.72 6.66
N ASP A 50 8.52 -14.97 5.85
CA ASP A 50 9.14 -13.98 4.98
C ASP A 50 9.07 -14.46 3.53
N PRO A 51 8.22 -13.82 2.67
CA PRO A 51 8.06 -14.22 1.27
C PRO A 51 9.32 -14.06 0.41
N ALA A 52 10.33 -13.32 0.87
CA ALA A 52 11.61 -13.26 0.17
C ALA A 52 12.47 -14.52 0.39
N LYS A 53 12.16 -15.32 1.41
CA LYS A 53 12.89 -16.56 1.76
C LYS A 53 12.12 -17.81 1.39
N ASP A 54 10.79 -17.72 1.38
CA ASP A 54 9.89 -18.83 1.16
C ASP A 54 8.75 -18.45 0.21
N ASP A 55 8.33 -19.37 -0.65
CA ASP A 55 7.15 -19.17 -1.52
C ASP A 55 5.87 -19.06 -0.67
N PHE A 56 4.99 -18.13 -1.01
CA PHE A 56 3.68 -17.96 -0.38
C PHE A 56 2.87 -19.26 -0.28
N LYS A 57 3.05 -20.18 -1.23
CA LYS A 57 2.40 -21.50 -1.22
C LYS A 57 2.73 -22.33 0.01
N LYS A 58 3.86 -22.07 0.68
CA LYS A 58 4.23 -22.77 1.92
C LYS A 58 3.37 -22.36 3.11
N ILE A 59 2.64 -21.25 3.04
CA ILE A 59 1.72 -20.80 4.11
C ILE A 59 0.67 -21.88 4.41
N LYS A 60 0.23 -22.66 3.41
CA LYS A 60 -0.70 -23.78 3.61
C LYS A 60 -0.21 -24.85 4.62
N ASN A 61 1.10 -24.91 4.85
CA ASN A 61 1.70 -25.89 5.77
C ASN A 61 1.70 -25.42 7.23
N TYR A 62 1.24 -24.18 7.50
CA TYR A 62 1.16 -23.64 8.84
C TYR A 62 -0.26 -23.83 9.39
N ASP A 63 -0.38 -24.55 10.50
CA ASP A 63 -1.63 -24.63 11.26
C ASP A 63 -1.76 -23.37 12.12
N VAL A 64 -2.41 -22.34 11.57
CA VAL A 64 -2.55 -21.02 12.20
C VAL A 64 -3.99 -20.52 12.17
N ASP A 65 -4.36 -19.75 13.18
CA ASP A 65 -5.71 -19.21 13.33
C ASP A 65 -5.89 -17.87 12.59
N LEU A 66 -4.81 -17.12 12.39
CA LEU A 66 -4.84 -15.79 11.77
C LEU A 66 -3.49 -15.44 11.18
N ILE A 67 -3.53 -14.74 10.06
CA ILE A 67 -2.37 -14.06 9.48
C ILE A 67 -2.40 -12.59 9.87
N PHE A 68 -1.31 -12.10 10.48
CA PHE A 68 -1.04 -10.69 10.62
C PHE A 68 -0.14 -10.24 9.46
N ASN A 69 -0.71 -9.53 8.48
CA ASN A 69 0.04 -9.02 7.35
C ASN A 69 0.81 -7.75 7.76
N ALA A 70 2.13 -7.84 7.84
CA ALA A 70 3.03 -6.72 8.09
C ALA A 70 3.94 -6.43 6.88
N LEU A 71 3.54 -6.90 5.70
CA LEU A 71 4.18 -6.53 4.45
C LEU A 71 3.85 -5.07 4.10
N HIS A 72 4.74 -4.43 3.36
CA HIS A 72 4.56 -3.09 2.82
C HIS A 72 4.83 -3.07 1.32
N GLY A 73 4.06 -2.23 0.61
CA GLY A 73 4.19 -2.02 -0.81
C GLY A 73 3.79 -3.24 -1.64
N LYS A 74 4.53 -3.47 -2.71
CA LYS A 74 4.28 -4.53 -3.68
C LYS A 74 4.24 -5.91 -3.03
N ASP A 75 3.37 -6.78 -3.53
CA ASP A 75 3.04 -8.12 -3.06
C ASP A 75 2.36 -8.15 -1.68
N GLY A 76 2.43 -7.08 -0.88
CA GLY A 76 1.86 -6.99 0.46
C GLY A 76 0.57 -6.19 0.58
N GLU A 77 0.45 -5.12 -0.21
CA GLU A 77 -0.66 -4.15 -0.15
C GLU A 77 -1.45 -4.06 -1.45
N ASP A 78 -1.07 -4.82 -2.48
CA ASP A 78 -1.63 -4.80 -3.83
C ASP A 78 -2.61 -5.95 -4.16
N GLY A 79 -3.00 -6.75 -3.16
CA GLY A 79 -3.92 -7.87 -3.31
C GLY A 79 -3.24 -9.23 -3.53
N ILE A 80 -1.94 -9.29 -3.81
CA ILE A 80 -1.22 -10.55 -4.08
C ILE A 80 -1.17 -11.42 -2.83
N ALA A 81 -0.64 -10.91 -1.72
CA ALA A 81 -0.61 -11.67 -0.47
C ALA A 81 -2.02 -12.06 -0.02
N GLN A 82 -2.97 -11.14 -0.10
CA GLN A 82 -4.37 -11.36 0.26
C GLN A 82 -5.00 -12.51 -0.57
N SER A 83 -4.65 -12.63 -1.86
CA SER A 83 -5.16 -13.72 -2.71
C SER A 83 -4.68 -15.09 -2.24
N TYR A 84 -3.45 -15.23 -1.77
CA TYR A 84 -2.96 -16.47 -1.16
C TYR A 84 -3.68 -16.76 0.16
N PHE A 85 -3.88 -15.75 1.02
CA PHE A 85 -4.55 -15.94 2.30
C PHE A 85 -6.00 -16.40 2.11
N GLU A 86 -6.73 -15.80 1.18
CA GLU A 86 -8.10 -16.21 0.84
C GLU A 86 -8.15 -17.59 0.19
N TYR A 87 -7.21 -17.90 -0.72
CA TYR A 87 -7.12 -19.21 -1.34
C TYR A 87 -6.92 -20.33 -0.32
N PHE A 88 -6.09 -20.08 0.72
CA PHE A 88 -5.88 -21.03 1.81
C PHE A 88 -6.94 -20.94 2.90
N LYS A 89 -7.92 -20.05 2.76
CA LYS A 89 -9.02 -19.87 3.73
C LYS A 89 -8.52 -19.51 5.13
N ILE A 90 -7.42 -18.80 5.26
CA ILE A 90 -6.87 -18.36 6.54
C ILE A 90 -7.30 -16.89 6.75
N PRO A 91 -7.99 -16.57 7.86
CA PRO A 91 -8.32 -15.20 8.20
C PRO A 91 -7.06 -14.33 8.29
N TYR A 92 -7.15 -13.07 7.88
CA TYR A 92 -6.01 -12.15 7.88
C TYR A 92 -6.41 -10.72 8.25
N THR A 93 -5.43 -9.92 8.65
CA THR A 93 -5.61 -8.50 8.94
C THR A 93 -5.57 -7.66 7.67
N HIS A 94 -6.11 -6.43 7.75
CA HIS A 94 -6.21 -5.44 6.68
C HIS A 94 -7.33 -5.70 5.68
N SER A 95 -7.29 -4.97 4.58
CA SER A 95 -8.32 -5.00 3.53
C SER A 95 -8.22 -6.24 2.66
N GLY A 96 -9.33 -6.64 2.05
CA GLY A 96 -9.39 -7.75 1.11
C GLY A 96 -8.75 -7.44 -0.25
N ILE A 97 -8.72 -8.44 -1.14
CA ILE A 97 -8.03 -8.41 -2.43
C ILE A 97 -8.37 -7.16 -3.25
N LEU A 98 -9.66 -6.97 -3.57
CA LEU A 98 -10.09 -5.87 -4.45
C LEU A 98 -9.82 -4.49 -3.84
N SER A 99 -10.00 -4.34 -2.53
CA SER A 99 -9.73 -3.08 -1.86
C SER A 99 -8.24 -2.74 -1.87
N SER A 100 -7.38 -3.73 -1.63
CA SER A 100 -5.93 -3.58 -1.68
C SER A 100 -5.46 -3.22 -3.10
N MET A 101 -5.89 -3.96 -4.13
CA MET A 101 -5.58 -3.67 -5.53
C MET A 101 -6.00 -2.25 -5.93
N ASN A 102 -7.25 -1.88 -5.64
CA ASN A 102 -7.80 -0.58 -6.00
C ASN A 102 -7.11 0.57 -5.27
N SER A 103 -6.67 0.36 -4.03
CA SER A 103 -6.00 1.39 -3.23
C SER A 103 -4.55 1.59 -3.65
N MET A 104 -3.87 0.52 -4.09
CA MET A 104 -2.49 0.61 -4.55
C MET A 104 -2.39 1.37 -5.87
N ASP A 105 -3.32 1.16 -6.81
CA ASP A 105 -3.36 1.90 -8.07
C ASP A 105 -4.01 3.28 -7.89
N LYS A 106 -3.19 4.33 -7.95
CA LYS A 106 -3.64 5.73 -7.77
C LYS A 106 -4.66 6.17 -8.82
N ILE A 107 -4.59 5.62 -10.03
CA ILE A 107 -5.53 5.97 -11.11
C ILE A 107 -6.89 5.36 -10.81
N VAL A 108 -6.91 4.08 -10.41
CA VAL A 108 -8.14 3.40 -10.01
C VAL A 108 -8.74 4.06 -8.77
N SER A 109 -7.91 4.34 -7.75
CA SER A 109 -8.34 5.07 -6.54
C SER A 109 -9.00 6.41 -6.89
N LYS A 110 -8.39 7.21 -7.77
CA LYS A 110 -8.94 8.51 -8.17
C LYS A 110 -10.26 8.37 -8.94
N LYS A 111 -10.42 7.35 -9.78
CA LYS A 111 -11.69 7.05 -10.46
C LYS A 111 -12.80 6.72 -9.44
N ILE A 112 -12.47 5.92 -8.41
CA ILE A 112 -13.38 5.56 -7.33
C ILE A 112 -13.73 6.82 -6.51
N PHE A 113 -12.74 7.62 -6.12
CA PHE A 113 -12.96 8.88 -5.39
C PHE A 113 -13.88 9.82 -6.15
N LYS A 114 -13.64 10.01 -7.45
CA LYS A 114 -14.50 10.85 -8.31
C LYS A 114 -15.94 10.34 -8.35
N LYS A 115 -16.13 9.02 -8.51
CA LYS A 115 -17.46 8.38 -8.49
C LYS A 115 -18.16 8.57 -7.14
N SER A 116 -17.41 8.53 -6.05
CA SER A 116 -17.90 8.73 -4.68
C SER A 116 -17.98 10.19 -4.27
N LYS A 117 -17.77 11.16 -5.20
CA LYS A 117 -17.76 12.61 -4.94
C LYS A 117 -16.73 13.06 -3.90
N ILE A 118 -15.67 12.27 -3.70
CA ILE A 118 -14.52 12.62 -2.86
C ILE A 118 -13.56 13.47 -3.70
N ARG A 119 -13.14 14.62 -3.17
CA ARG A 119 -12.19 15.49 -3.85
C ARG A 119 -10.83 14.85 -3.98
N THR A 120 -10.25 14.96 -5.17
CA THR A 120 -8.88 14.53 -5.48
C THR A 120 -8.29 15.53 -6.48
N PRO A 121 -6.97 15.78 -6.47
CA PRO A 121 -6.34 16.67 -7.44
C PRO A 121 -6.67 16.30 -8.89
N ALA A 122 -6.83 17.30 -9.76
CA ALA A 122 -6.90 17.07 -11.20
C ALA A 122 -5.62 16.39 -11.67
N TYR A 123 -5.72 15.48 -12.64
CA TYR A 123 -4.59 14.68 -13.08
C TYR A 123 -4.71 14.26 -14.55
N ILE A 124 -3.59 13.87 -15.10
CA ILE A 124 -3.48 13.12 -16.37
C ILE A 124 -2.69 11.84 -16.19
N GLU A 125 -2.98 10.86 -17.02
CA GLU A 125 -2.29 9.57 -17.08
C GLU A 125 -1.28 9.58 -18.22
N LEU A 126 -0.06 9.15 -17.93
CA LEU A 126 1.00 8.94 -18.92
C LEU A 126 1.43 7.48 -18.88
N ASN A 127 1.45 6.81 -20.01
CA ASN A 127 1.99 5.47 -20.13
C ASN A 127 3.01 5.38 -21.26
N THR A 128 3.72 4.27 -21.34
CA THR A 128 4.78 4.04 -22.34
C THR A 128 4.32 4.21 -23.77
N ILE A 129 3.02 4.05 -24.06
CA ILE A 129 2.44 4.13 -25.40
C ILE A 129 2.08 5.58 -25.75
N ASN A 130 1.48 6.32 -24.82
CA ASN A 130 0.86 7.61 -25.10
C ASN A 130 1.67 8.83 -24.66
N TYR A 131 2.73 8.67 -23.86
CA TYR A 131 3.37 9.80 -23.18
C TYR A 131 3.94 10.84 -24.16
N LEU A 132 4.50 10.43 -25.30
CA LEU A 132 5.04 11.35 -26.30
C LEU A 132 3.97 12.27 -26.90
N ASN A 133 2.76 11.75 -27.10
CA ASN A 133 1.63 12.52 -27.64
C ASN A 133 0.94 13.37 -26.59
N THR A 134 0.84 12.85 -25.38
CA THR A 134 0.15 13.49 -24.24
C THR A 134 1.02 14.56 -23.59
N LEU A 135 2.34 14.31 -23.46
CA LEU A 135 3.31 15.19 -22.82
C LEU A 135 3.69 16.38 -23.74
N LYS A 136 2.73 17.24 -23.99
CA LYS A 136 2.90 18.53 -24.67
C LYS A 136 2.38 19.62 -23.73
N GLU A 137 3.11 20.72 -23.59
CA GLU A 137 2.76 21.79 -22.63
C GLU A 137 1.31 22.27 -22.84
N LYS A 138 0.90 22.48 -24.08
CA LYS A 138 -0.47 22.85 -24.42
C LYS A 138 -1.52 21.85 -23.93
N ASN A 139 -1.20 20.55 -23.89
CA ASN A 139 -2.11 19.52 -23.41
C ASN A 139 -2.21 19.54 -21.88
N ILE A 140 -1.09 19.77 -21.20
CA ILE A 140 -1.03 19.91 -19.73
C ILE A 140 -1.91 21.10 -19.32
N LEU A 141 -1.73 22.26 -19.93
CA LEU A 141 -2.52 23.45 -19.61
C LEU A 141 -4.03 23.25 -19.92
N LYS A 142 -4.36 22.63 -21.06
CA LYS A 142 -5.75 22.33 -21.43
C LYS A 142 -6.44 21.35 -20.47
N SER A 143 -5.69 20.50 -19.77
CA SER A 143 -6.25 19.56 -18.79
C SER A 143 -6.59 20.20 -17.43
N GLY A 144 -6.36 21.51 -17.29
CA GLY A 144 -6.61 22.26 -16.04
C GLY A 144 -5.51 22.06 -14.99
N LEU A 145 -4.33 21.53 -15.40
CA LEU A 145 -3.18 21.40 -14.52
C LEU A 145 -2.37 22.71 -14.48
N THR A 146 -1.92 23.07 -13.29
CA THR A 146 -1.13 24.29 -13.03
C THR A 146 0.12 23.95 -12.23
N TYR A 147 1.25 24.55 -12.61
CA TYR A 147 2.50 24.35 -11.87
C TYR A 147 2.46 25.01 -10.46
N PRO A 148 3.15 24.39 -9.46
CA PRO A 148 3.94 23.15 -9.57
C PRO A 148 3.07 21.90 -9.70
N LEU A 149 3.58 20.90 -10.41
CA LEU A 149 2.92 19.61 -10.63
C LEU A 149 3.65 18.49 -9.87
N VAL A 150 2.91 17.48 -9.46
CA VAL A 150 3.45 16.24 -8.90
C VAL A 150 3.42 15.17 -9.96
N LEU A 151 4.59 14.61 -10.26
CA LEU A 151 4.76 13.43 -11.08
C LEU A 151 5.09 12.23 -10.18
N LYS A 152 4.42 11.11 -10.37
CA LYS A 152 4.65 9.90 -9.59
C LYS A 152 4.21 8.63 -10.33
N PRO A 153 4.78 7.45 -10.01
CA PRO A 153 4.25 6.16 -10.49
C PRO A 153 2.82 5.91 -9.99
N SER A 154 2.02 5.20 -10.79
CA SER A 154 0.63 4.87 -10.43
C SER A 154 0.53 3.87 -9.27
N ASP A 155 1.50 2.95 -9.17
CA ASP A 155 1.47 1.73 -8.38
C ASP A 155 2.57 1.61 -7.30
N GLU A 156 3.23 2.74 -6.96
CA GLU A 156 4.24 2.78 -5.89
C GLU A 156 3.71 3.44 -4.62
N GLY A 157 4.28 3.07 -3.47
CA GLY A 157 4.01 3.64 -2.15
C GLY A 157 5.14 4.56 -1.64
N SER A 158 5.05 5.00 -0.39
CA SER A 158 6.11 5.66 0.40
C SER A 158 6.87 6.76 -0.33
N SER A 159 6.21 7.54 -1.18
CA SER A 159 6.80 8.64 -1.97
C SER A 159 7.89 8.19 -2.95
N ILE A 160 7.98 6.89 -3.27
CA ILE A 160 8.94 6.36 -4.25
C ILE A 160 8.62 6.94 -5.63
N GLY A 161 9.64 7.50 -6.29
CA GLY A 161 9.50 8.08 -7.63
C GLY A 161 8.70 9.39 -7.71
N VAL A 162 8.30 9.98 -6.58
CA VAL A 162 7.59 11.27 -6.55
C VAL A 162 8.54 12.41 -6.91
N LYS A 163 8.13 13.27 -7.84
CA LYS A 163 8.84 14.48 -8.27
C LYS A 163 7.89 15.67 -8.29
N ILE A 164 8.32 16.77 -7.68
CA ILE A 164 7.65 18.07 -7.82
C ILE A 164 8.30 18.80 -8.99
N CYS A 165 7.51 19.16 -10.00
CA CYS A 165 7.95 19.81 -11.21
C CYS A 165 7.43 21.25 -11.24
N LYS A 166 8.34 22.23 -11.29
CA LYS A 166 7.99 23.67 -11.25
C LYS A 166 7.62 24.23 -12.62
N ASN A 167 7.99 23.53 -13.70
CA ASN A 167 7.77 23.93 -15.07
C ASN A 167 7.75 22.72 -16.02
N PHE A 168 7.45 22.95 -17.30
CA PHE A 168 7.37 21.89 -18.29
C PHE A 168 8.71 21.21 -18.59
N THR A 169 9.81 21.93 -18.52
CA THR A 169 11.16 21.38 -18.77
C THR A 169 11.51 20.33 -17.70
N GLU A 170 11.27 20.65 -16.44
CA GLU A 170 11.47 19.70 -15.33
C GLU A 170 10.52 18.49 -15.46
N LEU A 171 9.24 18.74 -15.78
CA LEU A 171 8.27 17.67 -15.96
C LEU A 171 8.72 16.72 -17.08
N ARG A 172 9.09 17.24 -18.25
CA ARG A 172 9.52 16.45 -19.39
C ARG A 172 10.74 15.59 -19.06
N LYS A 173 11.76 16.17 -18.43
CA LYS A 173 12.96 15.46 -17.99
C LYS A 173 12.59 14.31 -17.05
N ASN A 174 11.85 14.58 -16.00
CA ASN A 174 11.48 13.59 -14.99
C ASN A 174 10.57 12.48 -15.56
N VAL A 175 9.65 12.81 -16.47
CA VAL A 175 8.83 11.79 -17.15
C VAL A 175 9.70 10.87 -18.00
N THR A 176 10.65 11.43 -18.77
CA THR A 176 11.56 10.64 -19.62
C THR A 176 12.40 9.64 -18.80
N ASP A 177 12.78 10.02 -17.58
CA ASP A 177 13.55 9.17 -16.68
C ASP A 177 12.70 8.10 -16.02
N LEU A 178 11.52 8.47 -15.52
CA LEU A 178 10.65 7.55 -14.78
C LEU A 178 9.93 6.55 -15.68
N ILE A 179 9.51 6.95 -16.90
CA ILE A 179 8.76 6.08 -17.80
C ILE A 179 9.55 4.86 -18.26
N LYS A 180 10.88 4.91 -18.15
CA LYS A 180 11.76 3.77 -18.44
C LYS A 180 11.66 2.67 -17.36
N ARG A 181 11.22 3.03 -16.15
CA ARG A 181 11.14 2.13 -14.98
C ARG A 181 9.71 1.74 -14.67
N TYR A 182 8.77 2.63 -14.92
CA TYR A 182 7.37 2.50 -14.56
C TYR A 182 6.49 2.56 -15.82
N LYS A 183 5.61 1.59 -15.98
CA LYS A 183 4.72 1.49 -17.16
C LYS A 183 3.74 2.65 -17.23
N THR A 184 3.32 3.15 -16.06
CA THR A 184 2.30 4.19 -15.95
C THR A 184 2.68 5.20 -14.89
N LEU A 185 2.57 6.47 -15.25
CA LEU A 185 2.80 7.62 -14.40
C LEU A 185 1.53 8.45 -14.30
N ILE A 186 1.39 9.15 -13.19
CA ILE A 186 0.35 10.15 -12.98
C ILE A 186 1.00 11.52 -12.80
N VAL A 187 0.45 12.54 -13.47
CA VAL A 187 0.80 13.95 -13.27
C VAL A 187 -0.41 14.64 -12.70
N GLU A 188 -0.29 15.27 -11.56
CA GLU A 188 -1.40 15.93 -10.87
C GLU A 188 -0.99 17.27 -10.29
N ASN A 189 -1.98 18.11 -9.95
CA ASN A 189 -1.73 19.36 -9.26
C ASN A 189 -1.07 19.11 -7.89
N PHE A 190 -0.05 19.89 -7.57
CA PHE A 190 0.52 19.92 -6.22
C PHE A 190 -0.48 20.53 -5.25
N ILE A 191 -0.77 19.83 -4.18
CA ILE A 191 -1.60 20.32 -3.07
C ILE A 191 -0.68 20.57 -1.88
N GLY A 192 -0.53 21.83 -1.51
CA GLY A 192 0.16 22.23 -0.28
C GLY A 192 -0.73 22.07 0.95
N GLY A 193 -0.14 22.21 2.13
CA GLY A 193 -0.83 22.18 3.40
C GLY A 193 -0.35 21.08 4.33
N GLN A 194 -1.20 20.68 5.25
CA GLN A 194 -0.91 19.65 6.25
C GLN A 194 -1.17 18.25 5.65
N GLU A 195 -0.29 17.31 5.93
CA GLU A 195 -0.51 15.90 5.62
C GLU A 195 -1.18 15.20 6.80
N ILE A 196 -2.42 14.76 6.60
CA ILE A 196 -3.23 14.12 7.64
C ILE A 196 -3.45 12.66 7.27
N GLN A 197 -3.17 11.77 8.23
CA GLN A 197 -3.53 10.36 8.12
C GLN A 197 -4.65 10.01 9.10
N VAL A 198 -5.60 9.21 8.62
CA VAL A 198 -6.73 8.72 9.41
C VAL A 198 -6.71 7.20 9.41
N ALA A 199 -6.61 6.60 10.59
CA ALA A 199 -6.72 5.16 10.74
C ALA A 199 -8.19 4.73 10.76
N VAL A 200 -8.51 3.67 10.03
CA VAL A 200 -9.86 3.10 9.95
C VAL A 200 -9.82 1.60 10.24
N ILE A 201 -10.66 1.14 11.18
CA ILE A 201 -10.85 -0.29 11.48
C ILE A 201 -12.35 -0.60 11.47
N ASN A 202 -12.75 -1.63 10.74
CA ASN A 202 -14.15 -2.07 10.64
C ASN A 202 -15.12 -0.91 10.29
N GLY A 203 -14.71 -0.03 9.37
CA GLY A 203 -15.49 1.11 8.92
C GLY A 203 -15.56 2.29 9.92
N LYS A 204 -14.84 2.22 11.04
CA LYS A 204 -14.81 3.27 12.06
C LYS A 204 -13.46 3.98 12.06
N SER A 205 -13.47 5.32 12.01
CA SER A 205 -12.28 6.13 12.21
C SER A 205 -11.80 6.03 13.66
N LEU A 206 -10.50 5.78 13.85
CA LEU A 206 -9.87 5.70 15.18
C LEU A 206 -9.21 7.03 15.59
N GLY A 207 -9.19 8.00 14.70
CA GLY A 207 -8.55 9.29 14.91
C GLY A 207 -7.70 9.72 13.74
N ALA A 208 -7.21 10.95 13.79
CA ALA A 208 -6.37 11.56 12.77
C ALA A 208 -5.04 12.03 13.37
N ILE A 209 -3.96 11.90 12.61
CA ILE A 209 -2.63 12.40 12.98
C ILE A 209 -2.09 13.28 11.85
N GLU A 210 -1.38 14.34 12.21
CA GLU A 210 -0.62 15.14 11.27
C GLU A 210 0.78 14.56 11.11
N LEU A 211 1.22 14.35 9.87
CA LEU A 211 2.58 13.98 9.55
C LEU A 211 3.42 15.23 9.35
N LYS A 212 4.49 15.37 10.14
CA LYS A 212 5.46 16.46 10.02
C LYS A 212 6.81 15.87 9.60
N PRO A 213 7.09 15.75 8.29
CA PRO A 213 8.37 15.24 7.84
C PRO A 213 9.50 16.14 8.37
N LYS A 214 10.56 15.54 8.90
CA LYS A 214 11.79 16.27 9.23
C LYS A 214 12.39 16.76 7.91
N ARG A 215 12.56 18.09 7.79
CA ARG A 215 13.24 18.72 6.66
C ARG A 215 14.74 18.43 6.70
#